data_1c4ea3f58476c6e655c07f14eb128753
#
_entry.id   1c4ea3f58476c6e655c07f14eb128753
#
_cell.length_a   1.000
_cell.length_b   1.000
_cell.length_c   1.000
_cell.angle_alpha   90.00
_cell.angle_beta   90.00
_cell.angle_gamma   90.00
#
_symmetry.space_group_name_H-M   'P 1'
#
loop_
_entity.id
_entity.type
_entity.pdbx_description
1 polymer ?
#
loop_
_entity_poly.entity_id
_entity_poly.type
_entity_poly.pdbx_seq_one_letter_code
_entity_poly.pdbx_strand_id
1 'polypeptide(L)'
;MITLNDLTTLKINGKIYQKTIERDEGKMVVESKRKEKTCCFYVSEFHLEMILVPYINEKIEENITILSQRKLRETAEILISKINLKQENKEKILNLKWDGEDEIKENSNIIIIGSKQYIENKNKEISNKNVLSILDCYAFEEE
;
A
#
# COMPACT_ATOMS: atom_id res chain seq x y z
N MET A 1 -22.09 9.57 13.47
CA MET A 1 -21.18 9.93 13.54
C MET A 1 -20.42 9.53 14.59
N ILE A 2 -19.47 9.38 14.62
CA ILE A 2 -18.70 8.91 15.44
C ILE A 2 -18.38 9.68 16.36
N THR A 3 -18.48 9.62 17.21
CA THR A 3 -18.29 10.41 18.01
C THR A 3 -17.24 10.19 18.70
N LEU A 4 -16.80 9.53 18.95
CA LEU A 4 -15.91 9.32 19.71
C LEU A 4 -14.95 10.18 19.75
N ASN A 5 -14.22 10.32 19.98
CA ASN A 5 -13.24 11.08 20.08
C ASN A 5 -12.84 11.61 18.89
N ASP A 6 -12.13 12.51 18.81
CA ASP A 6 -11.77 13.06 17.67
C ASP A 6 -10.89 12.20 16.87
N LEU A 7 -10.29 11.24 17.35
CA LEU A 7 -9.46 10.38 16.63
C LEU A 7 -9.87 8.98 16.85
N THR A 8 -10.20 8.29 15.81
CA THR A 8 -10.61 6.92 15.89
C THR A 8 -9.69 6.07 15.06
N THR A 9 -9.24 4.99 15.61
CA THR A 9 -8.39 4.06 14.87
C THR A 9 -9.12 2.75 14.75
N LEU A 10 -9.25 2.30 13.50
CA LEU A 10 -9.89 1.04 13.25
C LEU A 10 -8.91 0.08 12.63
N LYS A 11 -9.00 -1.19 12.97
CA LYS A 11 -8.15 -2.16 12.41
C LYS A 11 -8.98 -3.24 11.85
N ILE A 12 -8.98 -3.45 10.58
CA ILE A 12 -9.76 -4.47 9.94
C ILE A 12 -8.89 -5.21 8.97
N ASN A 13 -8.72 -6.49 9.15
CA ASN A 13 -7.88 -7.30 8.27
C ASN A 13 -6.48 -6.73 8.14
N GLY A 14 -5.94 -6.26 9.21
CA GLY A 14 -4.60 -5.70 9.17
C GLY A 14 -4.54 -4.26 8.70
N LYS A 15 -5.65 -3.70 8.27
CA LYS A 15 -5.65 -2.33 7.84
C LYS A 15 -5.91 -1.44 9.02
N ILE A 16 -5.21 -0.35 9.09
CA ILE A 16 -5.39 0.63 10.15
C ILE A 16 -5.93 1.89 9.55
N TYR A 17 -7.13 2.24 9.93
CA TYR A 17 -7.76 3.46 9.44
C TYR A 17 -7.80 4.46 10.58
N GLN A 18 -7.33 5.64 10.33
CA GLN A 18 -7.41 6.68 11.30
C GLN A 18 -8.27 7.78 10.79
N LYS A 19 -9.23 8.25 11.61
CA LYS A 19 -10.12 9.22 11.15
C LYS A 19 -10.25 10.26 12.19
N THR A 20 -10.08 11.46 11.91
CA THR A 20 -10.26 12.56 12.84
C THR A 20 -11.67 13.03 12.75
N ILE A 21 -12.35 13.04 13.85
CA ILE A 21 -13.68 13.44 13.83
C ILE A 21 -13.78 14.76 14.40
N GLU A 22 -14.25 15.70 13.73
CA GLU A 22 -14.30 16.97 14.20
C GLU A 22 -15.51 17.30 14.57
N ARG A 23 -15.83 17.57 15.58
CA ARG A 23 -17.03 17.81 15.93
C ARG A 23 -17.19 19.08 16.12
N ASP A 24 -16.94 19.85 15.93
CA ASP A 24 -17.07 20.98 16.15
C ASP A 24 -17.60 21.70 15.44
N GLU A 25 -18.00 22.07 15.64
CA GLU A 25 -18.53 22.82 15.15
C GLU A 25 -18.21 23.13 13.92
N GLY A 26 -18.29 22.56 13.42
CA GLY A 26 -18.11 22.75 12.24
C GLY A 26 -16.92 22.97 11.63
N LYS A 27 -16.22 22.82 12.02
CA LYS A 27 -15.20 23.02 11.47
C LYS A 27 -14.65 22.10 11.02
N MET A 28 -14.45 21.58 10.60
CA MET A 28 -13.95 20.71 10.21
C MET A 28 -13.14 20.48 9.50
N VAL A 29 -12.61 20.01 9.34
CA VAL A 29 -11.95 19.78 8.74
C VAL A 29 -11.31 19.08 8.16
N VAL A 30 -10.93 18.58 8.01
CA VAL A 30 -10.44 17.91 7.56
C VAL A 30 -9.66 17.51 6.95
N GLU A 31 -9.08 17.26 6.95
CA GLU A 31 -8.38 16.90 6.46
C GLU A 31 -8.13 16.02 5.83
N SER A 32 -8.21 15.61 5.73
CA SER A 32 -8.12 14.85 4.94
C SER A 32 -7.05 14.25 4.71
N LYS A 33 -6.37 14.25 4.91
CA LYS A 33 -5.37 13.65 4.72
C LYS A 33 -5.18 12.54 5.50
N ARG A 34 -5.90 11.74 5.75
CA ARG A 34 -5.74 10.66 6.44
C ARG A 34 -5.17 9.67 5.61
N LYS A 35 -4.03 9.07 5.64
CA LYS A 35 -3.52 8.04 4.88
C LYS A 35 -3.97 6.74 5.37
N GLU A 36 -4.32 5.86 4.50
CA GLU A 36 -4.68 4.53 4.85
C GLU A 36 -3.38 3.78 4.99
N LYS A 37 -3.10 3.18 6.10
CA LYS A 37 -1.88 2.43 6.29
C LYS A 37 -2.20 0.98 6.60
N THR A 38 -1.63 0.07 5.83
CA THR A 38 -1.90 -1.35 5.94
C THR A 38 -0.59 -2.09 6.08
N CYS A 39 -0.58 -3.16 6.84
CA CYS A 39 0.59 -4.00 6.95
C CYS A 39 0.23 -5.40 6.60
N CYS A 40 1.13 -6.14 6.03
CA CYS A 40 0.92 -7.55 5.80
C CYS A 40 2.23 -8.27 5.99
N PHE A 41 2.15 -9.58 6.24
CA PHE A 41 3.33 -10.42 6.36
C PHE A 41 3.18 -11.50 5.31
N TYR A 42 4.25 -11.82 4.62
CA TYR A 42 4.18 -12.83 3.59
C TYR A 42 5.29 -13.86 3.81
N VAL A 43 5.03 -15.10 3.41
CA VAL A 43 5.99 -16.17 3.61
C VAL A 43 6.64 -16.61 2.32
N SER A 44 6.13 -16.22 1.18
CA SER A 44 6.73 -16.57 -0.10
C SER A 44 6.39 -15.50 -1.11
N GLU A 45 7.08 -15.47 -2.22
CA GLU A 45 6.79 -14.48 -3.23
C GLU A 45 5.42 -14.70 -3.84
N PHE A 46 5.02 -15.94 -3.99
CA PHE A 46 3.71 -16.23 -4.52
C PHE A 46 2.64 -15.68 -3.57
N HIS A 47 2.83 -15.88 -2.27
CA HIS A 47 1.89 -15.37 -1.28
C HIS A 47 1.84 -13.85 -1.34
N LEU A 48 3.00 -13.23 -1.49
CA LEU A 48 3.07 -11.79 -1.57
C LEU A 48 2.29 -11.28 -2.77
N GLU A 49 2.44 -11.91 -3.91
CA GLU A 49 1.76 -11.46 -5.09
C GLU A 49 0.27 -11.70 -5.03
N MET A 50 -0.16 -12.72 -4.34
CA MET A 50 -1.57 -12.96 -4.13
C MET A 50 -2.18 -11.84 -3.30
N ILE A 51 -1.39 -11.17 -2.48
CA ILE A 51 -1.84 -10.04 -1.73
C ILE A 51 -1.78 -8.78 -2.58
N LEU A 52 -0.68 -8.61 -3.31
CA LEU A 52 -0.45 -7.37 -4.02
C LEU A 52 -1.33 -7.16 -5.24
N VAL A 53 -1.54 -8.20 -6.01
CA VAL A 53 -2.24 -8.01 -7.26
C VAL A 53 -3.68 -7.52 -7.07
N PRO A 54 -4.46 -8.09 -6.16
CA PRO A 54 -5.79 -7.54 -5.93
C PRO A 54 -5.75 -6.12 -5.38
N TYR A 55 -4.78 -5.84 -4.52
CA TYR A 55 -4.64 -4.51 -3.94
C TYR A 55 -4.34 -3.49 -5.03
N ILE A 56 -3.40 -3.82 -5.91
CA ILE A 56 -3.04 -2.92 -6.99
C ILE A 56 -4.19 -2.77 -7.96
N ASN A 57 -4.87 -3.86 -8.27
CA ASN A 57 -5.97 -3.79 -9.21
C ASN A 57 -7.07 -2.85 -8.70
N GLU A 58 -7.28 -2.86 -7.40
CA GLU A 58 -8.28 -2.00 -6.84
C GLU A 58 -7.90 -0.53 -6.98
N LYS A 59 -6.62 -0.21 -6.97
CA LYS A 59 -6.14 1.16 -7.04
C LYS A 59 -5.53 1.51 -8.38
N ILE A 60 -5.85 0.75 -9.42
CA ILE A 60 -5.13 0.89 -10.67
C ILE A 60 -5.38 2.23 -11.38
N GLU A 61 -6.43 2.94 -10.99
CA GLU A 61 -6.67 4.23 -11.61
C GLU A 61 -5.88 5.35 -10.95
N GLU A 62 -5.19 5.04 -9.88
CA GLU A 62 -4.40 6.04 -9.18
C GLU A 62 -2.93 5.73 -9.36
N ASN A 63 -2.08 6.65 -9.00
CA ASN A 63 -0.64 6.40 -9.08
C ASN A 63 -0.22 5.37 -8.07
N ILE A 64 0.68 4.50 -8.45
CA ILE A 64 1.20 3.46 -7.58
C ILE A 64 2.71 3.49 -7.65
N THR A 65 3.36 3.45 -6.51
CA THR A 65 4.81 3.41 -6.42
C THR A 65 5.21 2.16 -5.65
N ILE A 66 6.06 1.34 -6.21
CA ILE A 66 6.52 0.13 -5.55
C ILE A 66 7.98 0.29 -5.16
N LEU A 67 8.28 0.10 -3.88
CA LEU A 67 9.63 0.15 -3.38
C LEU A 67 9.94 -1.23 -2.82
N SER A 68 10.82 -1.96 -3.45
CA SER A 68 11.04 -3.34 -3.08
C SER A 68 12.50 -3.69 -2.97
N GLN A 69 12.83 -4.49 -1.97
CA GLN A 69 14.16 -5.04 -1.87
C GLN A 69 14.29 -6.26 -2.75
N ARG A 70 13.20 -6.73 -3.34
CA ARG A 70 13.21 -7.98 -4.10
C ARG A 70 12.87 -7.72 -5.54
N LYS A 71 13.21 -8.66 -6.39
CA LYS A 71 12.87 -8.57 -7.79
C LYS A 71 11.66 -9.45 -8.00
N LEU A 72 10.56 -8.85 -8.36
CA LEU A 72 9.30 -9.54 -8.41
C LEU A 72 8.68 -9.66 -9.79
N ARG A 73 9.35 -9.15 -10.80
CA ARG A 73 8.73 -9.10 -12.12
C ARG A 73 8.35 -10.46 -12.67
N GLU A 74 9.22 -11.41 -12.51
CA GLU A 74 8.98 -12.71 -13.12
C GLU A 74 7.77 -13.39 -12.50
N THR A 75 7.71 -13.42 -11.19
CA THR A 75 6.60 -14.09 -10.53
C THR A 75 5.32 -13.30 -10.70
N ALA A 76 5.41 -11.98 -10.76
CA ALA A 76 4.22 -11.17 -10.99
C ALA A 76 3.64 -11.45 -12.37
N GLU A 77 4.50 -11.59 -13.37
CA GLU A 77 4.02 -11.89 -14.70
C GLU A 77 3.32 -13.24 -14.76
N ILE A 78 3.88 -14.21 -14.07
CA ILE A 78 3.27 -15.52 -14.04
C ILE A 78 1.89 -15.48 -13.39
N LEU A 79 1.80 -14.81 -12.26
CA LEU A 79 0.53 -14.76 -11.56
C LEU A 79 -0.51 -14.03 -12.36
N ILE A 80 -0.15 -12.88 -12.92
CA ILE A 80 -1.11 -12.07 -13.65
C ILE A 80 -1.64 -12.82 -14.86
N SER A 81 -0.83 -13.67 -15.44
CA SER A 81 -1.30 -14.42 -16.59
C SER A 81 -2.35 -15.46 -16.20
N LYS A 82 -2.42 -15.80 -14.90
CA LYS A 82 -3.31 -16.85 -14.46
C LYS A 82 -4.57 -16.37 -13.78
N ILE A 83 -4.68 -15.09 -13.49
CA ILE A 83 -5.86 -14.62 -12.80
C ILE A 83 -6.77 -13.89 -13.76
N ASN A 84 -8.03 -13.78 -13.37
CA ASN A 84 -9.04 -13.23 -14.23
C ASN A 84 -9.18 -11.73 -13.99
N LEU A 85 -8.49 -10.93 -14.74
CA LEU A 85 -8.58 -9.49 -14.65
C LEU A 85 -8.83 -8.93 -16.04
N LYS A 86 -9.33 -7.70 -16.12
CA LYS A 86 -9.51 -7.08 -17.39
C LYS A 86 -8.16 -6.91 -18.06
N GLN A 87 -8.13 -7.08 -19.36
CA GLN A 87 -6.87 -7.02 -20.08
C GLN A 87 -6.17 -5.67 -19.89
N GLU A 88 -6.91 -4.58 -19.93
CA GLU A 88 -6.28 -3.29 -19.77
C GLU A 88 -5.71 -3.14 -18.38
N ASN A 89 -6.32 -3.73 -17.37
CA ASN A 89 -5.77 -3.66 -16.03
C ASN A 89 -4.51 -4.52 -15.93
N LYS A 90 -4.51 -5.68 -16.58
CA LYS A 90 -3.32 -6.52 -16.59
C LYS A 90 -2.14 -5.75 -17.16
N GLU A 91 -2.38 -5.02 -18.23
CA GLU A 91 -1.30 -4.27 -18.85
C GLU A 91 -0.79 -3.17 -17.96
N LYS A 92 -1.69 -2.47 -17.28
CA LYS A 92 -1.27 -1.42 -16.38
C LYS A 92 -0.46 -1.99 -15.21
N ILE A 93 -0.88 -3.12 -14.69
CA ILE A 93 -0.18 -3.74 -13.58
C ILE A 93 1.21 -4.19 -14.02
N LEU A 94 1.30 -4.77 -15.20
CA LEU A 94 2.60 -5.25 -15.68
C LEU A 94 3.55 -4.10 -16.01
N ASN A 95 3.01 -2.91 -16.25
CA ASN A 95 3.86 -1.79 -16.55
C ASN A 95 4.42 -1.10 -15.30
N LEU A 96 4.03 -1.54 -14.13
CA LEU A 96 4.61 -0.98 -12.93
C LEU A 96 6.03 -1.48 -12.77
N LYS A 97 6.82 -0.78 -11.97
CA LYS A 97 8.18 -1.20 -11.77
C LYS A 97 8.22 -2.20 -10.66
N TRP A 98 8.34 -3.46 -11.01
CA TRP A 98 8.30 -4.55 -10.05
C TRP A 98 9.65 -4.91 -9.45
N ASP A 99 10.74 -4.50 -10.05
CA ASP A 99 12.06 -4.85 -9.56
C ASP A 99 12.75 -3.65 -8.97
N GLY A 100 12.88 -3.65 -7.68
CA GLY A 100 13.66 -2.60 -7.04
C GLY A 100 12.82 -1.40 -6.63
N GLU A 101 13.41 -0.24 -6.65
CA GLU A 101 12.77 0.94 -6.14
C GLU A 101 12.37 1.87 -7.26
N ASP A 102 11.14 2.26 -7.25
CA ASP A 102 10.63 3.21 -8.21
C ASP A 102 10.83 4.61 -7.64
N GLU A 103 10.60 5.60 -8.45
CA GLU A 103 10.66 6.96 -8.00
C GLU A 103 9.36 7.24 -7.28
N ILE A 104 9.42 7.86 -6.15
CA ILE A 104 8.22 8.09 -5.35
C ILE A 104 7.41 9.21 -5.98
N LYS A 105 6.20 8.89 -6.41
CA LYS A 105 5.35 9.87 -7.04
C LYS A 105 4.44 10.53 -6.03
N GLU A 106 4.14 11.79 -6.24
CA GLU A 106 3.24 12.47 -5.37
C GLU A 106 1.85 11.92 -5.54
N ASN A 107 1.07 11.94 -4.51
CA ASN A 107 -0.28 11.46 -4.54
C ASN A 107 -0.37 10.04 -5.08
N SER A 108 0.47 9.17 -4.57
CA SER A 108 0.44 7.79 -5.02
C SER A 108 0.18 6.86 -3.85
N ASN A 109 -0.14 5.64 -4.20
CA ASN A 109 -0.28 4.57 -3.23
C ASN A 109 1.07 3.90 -3.18
N ILE A 110 1.69 3.87 -2.03
CA ILE A 110 3.05 3.35 -1.89
C ILE A 110 3.01 1.93 -1.37
N ILE A 111 3.74 1.05 -2.01
CA ILE A 111 3.87 -0.32 -1.55
C ILE A 111 5.33 -0.54 -1.23
N ILE A 112 5.64 -0.90 0.00
CA ILE A 112 7.01 -1.10 0.44
C ILE A 112 7.18 -2.56 0.82
N ILE A 113 8.16 -3.22 0.22
CA ILE A 113 8.35 -4.65 0.40
C ILE A 113 9.76 -4.93 0.85
N GLY A 114 9.93 -5.57 1.97
CA GLY A 114 11.27 -5.91 2.43
C GLY A 114 11.33 -6.23 3.90
N SER A 115 12.50 -6.06 4.46
CA SER A 115 12.71 -6.34 5.87
C SER A 115 12.15 -5.19 6.70
N LYS A 116 12.04 -5.42 7.98
CA LYS A 116 11.53 -4.41 8.88
C LYS A 116 12.37 -3.13 8.80
N GLN A 117 13.67 -3.28 8.77
CA GLN A 117 14.56 -2.13 8.71
C GLN A 117 14.36 -1.35 7.42
N TYR A 118 14.27 -2.06 6.33
CA TYR A 118 14.08 -1.42 5.03
C TYR A 118 12.77 -0.65 5.01
N ILE A 119 11.70 -1.27 5.52
CA ILE A 119 10.39 -0.64 5.51
C ILE A 119 10.38 0.59 6.41
N GLU A 120 11.02 0.51 7.56
CA GLU A 120 11.08 1.65 8.45
C GLU A 120 11.84 2.80 7.81
N ASN A 121 12.93 2.50 7.12
CA ASN A 121 13.70 3.54 6.47
C ASN A 121 12.90 4.19 5.35
N LYS A 122 12.18 3.40 4.57
CA LYS A 122 11.40 3.98 3.49
C LYS A 122 10.23 4.80 4.03
N ASN A 123 9.64 4.37 5.13
CA ASN A 123 8.57 5.15 5.72
C ASN A 123 9.08 6.51 6.19
N LYS A 124 10.32 6.57 6.67
CA LYS A 124 10.88 7.84 7.04
C LYS A 124 11.09 8.73 5.82
N GLU A 125 11.53 8.15 4.72
CA GLU A 125 11.76 8.94 3.52
C GLU A 125 10.48 9.54 2.98
N ILE A 126 9.36 8.85 3.12
CA ILE A 126 8.13 9.37 2.55
C ILE A 126 7.29 10.14 3.55
N SER A 127 7.79 10.31 4.76
CA SER A 127 6.97 10.94 5.81
C SER A 127 6.59 12.37 5.47
N ASN A 128 7.41 13.06 4.66
CA ASN A 128 7.09 14.41 4.29
C ASN A 128 6.36 14.51 2.97
N LYS A 129 6.03 13.42 2.33
CA LYS A 129 5.42 13.47 1.03
C LYS A 129 3.95 13.23 1.11
N ASN A 130 3.23 13.74 0.12
CA ASN A 130 1.82 13.53 0.05
C ASN A 130 1.58 12.20 -0.59
N VAL A 131 1.11 11.21 0.15
CA VAL A 131 0.81 9.90 -0.40
C VAL A 131 -0.62 9.54 -0.06
N LEU A 132 -1.22 8.70 -0.87
CA LEU A 132 -2.60 8.31 -0.68
C LEU A 132 -2.72 7.15 0.31
N SER A 133 -1.86 6.20 0.21
CA SER A 133 -1.89 5.08 1.13
C SER A 133 -0.51 4.45 1.20
N ILE A 134 -0.27 3.66 2.21
CA ILE A 134 0.98 2.95 2.38
C ILE A 134 0.67 1.51 2.73
N LEU A 135 1.24 0.58 1.98
CA LEU A 135 1.10 -0.84 2.27
C LEU A 135 2.51 -1.35 2.59
N ASP A 136 2.73 -1.76 3.82
CA ASP A 136 4.02 -2.28 4.25
C ASP A 136 3.96 -3.80 4.19
N CYS A 137 4.79 -4.41 3.38
CA CYS A 137 4.80 -5.85 3.23
C CYS A 137 6.08 -6.41 3.84
N TYR A 138 5.94 -7.07 4.98
CA TYR A 138 7.07 -7.58 5.72
C TYR A 138 7.30 -9.05 5.40
N ALA A 139 8.54 -9.39 5.11
CA ALA A 139 8.88 -10.78 4.91
C ALA A 139 8.84 -11.46 6.27
N PHE A 140 8.18 -12.62 6.32
CA PHE A 140 8.13 -13.35 7.57
C PHE A 140 9.43 -14.11 7.68
N GLU A 141 10.19 -13.88 8.72
CA GLU A 141 11.43 -14.56 8.88
C GLU A 141 11.37 -15.38 10.10
N GLU A 142 11.86 -16.63 10.00
CA GLU A 142 11.88 -17.43 11.12
C GLU A 142 13.14 -17.29 11.75
N GLU A 143 13.22 -17.21 13.00
CA GLU A 143 14.45 -17.01 13.63
C GLU A 143 15.05 -18.26 14.02
#